data_2b24b7a98a92c1c2a6539ddcec17210e
#
_entry.id   2b24b7a98a92c1c2a6539ddcec17210e
#
_cell.length_a   1.000
_cell.length_b   1.000
_cell.length_c   1.000
_cell.angle_alpha   90.00
_cell.angle_beta   90.00
_cell.angle_gamma   90.00
#
_symmetry.space_group_name_H-M   'P 1'
#
loop_
_entity.id
_entity.type
_entity.pdbx_description
1 polymer ?
#
loop_
_entity_poly.entity_id
_entity_poly.type
_entity_poly.pdbx_seq_one_letter_code
_entity_poly.pdbx_strand_id
1 'polypeptide(L)'
;MALNGIDLDIYEGEKIAVIGSNGAGKSTFFLNLNGVLSPESGEIRYRDTLITKKNLNDLRRAIGIVFQDADNQIIASTVEAEVSFGPMNMKLPLDEVRSRVDEALAYMNISTFRDRPPHYLSGGEKKRVSIADIIAMKTDIIVFDEPTAALDPLNAAMLEEVLNKLEAEGKTMLISTHDVDFAYRWTNRAIVFCGGRIIADDTPQNVFRNEDILNRASLKRPTMLDVYDILREKGLAPDLEVFPKTPAQLKAILG
;
A
#
# COMPACT_ATOMS: atom_id res chain seq x y z
N MET A 1 -22.09 9.80 4.33
CA MET A 1 -21.12 10.15 3.28
C MET A 1 -19.79 9.56 3.70
N ALA A 2 -19.19 8.68 2.89
CA ALA A 2 -17.96 7.98 3.26
C ALA A 2 -16.70 8.85 3.05
N LEU A 3 -16.73 9.76 2.07
CA LEU A 3 -15.71 10.77 1.81
C LEU A 3 -16.37 12.15 1.74
N ASN A 4 -15.71 13.16 2.28
CA ASN A 4 -16.26 14.50 2.40
C ASN A 4 -15.21 15.58 2.13
N GLY A 5 -15.02 15.89 0.83
CA GLY A 5 -14.05 16.88 0.38
C GLY A 5 -12.61 16.37 0.56
N ILE A 6 -12.12 15.63 -0.43
CA ILE A 6 -10.74 15.16 -0.50
C ILE A 6 -10.07 15.93 -1.63
N ASP A 7 -9.05 16.70 -1.29
CA ASP A 7 -8.14 17.34 -2.22
C ASP A 7 -6.74 16.77 -1.96
N LEU A 8 -6.18 16.06 -2.94
CA LEU A 8 -4.93 15.32 -2.77
C LEU A 8 -4.22 15.14 -4.10
N ASP A 9 -2.94 15.45 -4.11
CA ASP A 9 -2.01 15.10 -5.19
C ASP A 9 -1.11 13.95 -4.75
N ILE A 10 -0.92 12.98 -5.64
CA ILE A 10 -0.02 11.83 -5.46
C ILE A 10 1.03 11.92 -6.55
N TYR A 11 2.31 11.90 -6.15
CA TYR A 11 3.43 12.02 -7.06
C TYR A 11 4.09 10.67 -7.32
N GLU A 12 4.75 10.56 -8.47
CA GLU A 12 5.46 9.35 -8.89
C GLU A 12 6.58 9.00 -7.91
N GLY A 13 6.68 7.71 -7.55
CA GLY A 13 7.69 7.18 -6.63
C GLY A 13 7.40 7.40 -5.15
N GLU A 14 6.27 8.01 -4.78
CA GLU A 14 5.92 8.18 -3.37
C GLU A 14 5.56 6.85 -2.69
N LYS A 15 5.94 6.75 -1.41
CA LYS A 15 5.50 5.70 -0.48
C LYS A 15 4.62 6.32 0.58
N ILE A 16 3.32 6.14 0.45
CA ILE A 16 2.31 6.82 1.24
C ILE A 16 1.65 5.86 2.22
N ALA A 17 1.70 6.18 3.52
CA ALA A 17 0.81 5.55 4.49
C ALA A 17 -0.55 6.24 4.48
N VAL A 18 -1.61 5.47 4.30
CA VAL A 18 -3.00 5.94 4.46
C VAL A 18 -3.53 5.39 5.77
N ILE A 19 -3.57 6.21 6.81
CA ILE A 19 -3.86 5.80 8.19
C ILE A 19 -5.12 6.46 8.74
N GLY A 20 -5.66 5.91 9.80
CA GLY A 20 -6.90 6.38 10.45
C GLY A 20 -7.73 5.22 10.98
N SER A 21 -8.71 5.52 11.81
CA SER A 21 -9.59 4.52 12.43
C SER A 21 -10.40 3.70 11.41
N ASN A 22 -11.00 2.60 11.87
CA ASN A 22 -11.95 1.84 11.06
C ASN A 22 -13.14 2.73 10.70
N GLY A 23 -13.59 2.65 9.44
CA GLY A 23 -14.68 3.48 8.93
C GLY A 23 -14.28 4.93 8.60
N ALA A 24 -13.01 5.33 8.71
CA ALA A 24 -12.55 6.68 8.40
C ALA A 24 -12.65 7.04 6.89
N GLY A 25 -12.86 6.07 6.00
CA GLY A 25 -13.03 6.28 4.57
C GLY A 25 -11.87 5.76 3.70
N LYS A 26 -10.83 5.13 4.27
CA LYS A 26 -9.62 4.67 3.55
C LYS A 26 -9.94 3.76 2.36
N SER A 27 -10.65 2.65 2.57
CA SER A 27 -11.01 1.72 1.48
C SER A 27 -11.94 2.36 0.44
N THR A 28 -12.87 3.23 0.87
CA THR A 28 -13.71 4.00 -0.07
C THR A 28 -12.85 4.94 -0.94
N PHE A 29 -11.84 5.57 -0.35
CA PHE A 29 -10.86 6.39 -1.10
C PHE A 29 -10.11 5.53 -2.13
N PHE A 30 -9.61 4.37 -1.76
CA PHE A 30 -8.92 3.46 -2.69
C PHE A 30 -9.81 3.00 -3.85
N LEU A 31 -11.08 2.68 -3.58
CA LEU A 31 -12.04 2.29 -4.62
C LEU A 31 -12.41 3.45 -5.56
N ASN A 32 -12.32 4.70 -5.11
CA ASN A 32 -12.44 5.87 -5.98
C ASN A 32 -11.17 6.06 -6.82
N LEU A 33 -9.97 5.85 -6.24
CA LEU A 33 -8.71 6.01 -6.96
C LEU A 33 -8.62 5.11 -8.20
N ASN A 34 -9.09 3.87 -8.14
CA ASN A 34 -9.04 2.96 -9.30
C ASN A 34 -10.35 2.94 -10.11
N GLY A 35 -11.31 3.81 -9.75
CA GLY A 35 -12.56 3.95 -10.49
C GLY A 35 -13.53 2.78 -10.34
N VAL A 36 -13.46 1.99 -9.26
CA VAL A 36 -14.53 1.05 -8.86
C VAL A 36 -15.74 1.85 -8.36
N LEU A 37 -15.49 2.88 -7.55
CA LEU A 37 -16.48 3.87 -7.20
C LEU A 37 -16.23 5.16 -8.00
N SER A 38 -17.28 5.93 -8.17
CA SER A 38 -17.20 7.28 -8.76
C SER A 38 -17.60 8.29 -7.70
N PRO A 39 -16.87 9.42 -7.58
CA PRO A 39 -17.24 10.48 -6.65
C PRO A 39 -18.60 11.08 -7.04
N GLU A 40 -19.39 11.48 -6.05
CA GLU A 40 -20.66 12.19 -6.29
C GLU A 40 -20.42 13.61 -6.85
N SER A 41 -19.29 14.22 -6.48
CA SER A 41 -18.84 15.53 -6.95
C SER A 41 -17.32 15.60 -6.92
N GLY A 42 -16.73 16.53 -7.66
CA GLY A 42 -15.28 16.68 -7.82
C GLY A 42 -14.72 15.92 -9.01
N GLU A 43 -13.42 15.85 -9.11
CA GLU A 43 -12.69 15.32 -10.27
C GLU A 43 -11.58 14.39 -9.81
N ILE A 44 -11.29 13.36 -10.61
CA ILE A 44 -10.07 12.56 -10.52
C ILE A 44 -9.28 12.81 -11.80
N ARG A 45 -7.99 13.11 -11.65
CA ARG A 45 -7.06 13.28 -12.77
C ARG A 45 -5.93 12.27 -12.66
N TYR A 46 -5.52 11.75 -13.79
CA TYR A 46 -4.34 10.91 -13.91
C TYR A 46 -3.44 11.49 -15.00
N ARG A 47 -2.21 11.89 -14.66
CA ARG A 47 -1.26 12.57 -15.59
C ARG A 47 -1.96 13.70 -16.37
N ASP A 48 -2.53 14.66 -15.65
CA ASP A 48 -3.28 15.83 -16.19
C ASP A 48 -4.57 15.49 -16.97
N THR A 49 -4.86 14.22 -17.19
CA THR A 49 -6.06 13.78 -17.90
C THR A 49 -7.23 13.61 -16.94
N LEU A 50 -8.32 14.33 -17.17
CA LEU A 50 -9.57 14.16 -16.42
C LEU A 50 -10.13 12.75 -16.67
N ILE A 51 -10.37 12.01 -15.59
CA ILE A 51 -10.98 10.69 -15.66
C ILE A 51 -12.50 10.80 -15.78
N THR A 52 -13.01 10.12 -16.79
CA THR A 52 -14.42 10.04 -17.15
C THR A 52 -14.80 8.59 -17.45
N LYS A 53 -16.07 8.30 -17.66
CA LYS A 53 -16.50 6.95 -18.07
C LYS A 53 -15.84 6.46 -19.37
N LYS A 54 -15.37 7.38 -20.23
CA LYS A 54 -14.77 7.00 -21.53
C LYS A 54 -13.33 6.49 -21.42
N ASN A 55 -12.56 7.01 -20.45
CA ASN A 55 -11.15 6.67 -20.24
C ASN A 55 -10.88 5.98 -18.90
N LEU A 56 -11.91 5.48 -18.23
CA LEU A 56 -11.81 4.78 -16.96
C LEU A 56 -10.90 3.54 -17.01
N ASN A 57 -10.84 2.88 -18.17
CA ASN A 57 -9.96 1.74 -18.38
C ASN A 57 -8.46 2.12 -18.33
N ASP A 58 -8.11 3.35 -18.69
CA ASP A 58 -6.71 3.82 -18.61
C ASP A 58 -6.30 3.98 -17.14
N LEU A 59 -7.19 4.51 -16.29
CA LEU A 59 -6.98 4.57 -14.85
C LEU A 59 -6.82 3.18 -14.24
N ARG A 60 -7.68 2.22 -14.61
CA ARG A 60 -7.63 0.84 -14.10
C ARG A 60 -6.38 0.07 -14.54
N ARG A 61 -5.77 0.44 -15.67
CA ARG A 61 -4.48 -0.10 -16.08
C ARG A 61 -3.32 0.50 -15.30
N ALA A 62 -3.47 1.76 -14.88
CA ALA A 62 -2.43 2.48 -14.17
C ALA A 62 -2.41 2.18 -12.67
N ILE A 63 -3.55 1.85 -12.06
CA ILE A 63 -3.71 1.67 -10.61
C ILE A 63 -4.22 0.27 -10.29
N GLY A 64 -3.35 -0.53 -9.66
CA GLY A 64 -3.70 -1.84 -9.12
C GLY A 64 -4.05 -1.77 -7.64
N ILE A 65 -5.00 -2.58 -7.18
CA ILE A 65 -5.35 -2.71 -5.75
C ILE A 65 -5.15 -4.14 -5.30
N VAL A 66 -4.40 -4.30 -4.22
CA VAL A 66 -4.31 -5.54 -3.43
C VAL A 66 -5.24 -5.39 -2.24
N PHE A 67 -6.35 -6.14 -2.22
CA PHE A 67 -7.34 -6.08 -1.15
C PHE A 67 -6.84 -6.72 0.15
N GLN A 68 -7.41 -6.30 1.28
CA GLN A 68 -7.12 -6.84 2.60
C GLN A 68 -7.29 -8.36 2.63
N ASP A 69 -8.43 -8.86 2.19
CA ASP A 69 -8.75 -10.27 2.09
C ASP A 69 -8.52 -10.78 0.66
N ALA A 70 -7.54 -11.67 0.49
CA ALA A 70 -7.21 -12.26 -0.78
C ALA A 70 -8.35 -13.13 -1.35
N ASP A 71 -9.20 -13.72 -0.52
CA ASP A 71 -10.36 -14.51 -0.97
C ASP A 71 -11.41 -13.65 -1.69
N ASN A 72 -11.45 -12.35 -1.43
CA ASN A 72 -12.31 -11.41 -2.15
C ASN A 72 -11.74 -10.98 -3.51
N GLN A 73 -10.46 -11.22 -3.76
CA GLN A 73 -9.78 -10.85 -5.00
C GLN A 73 -9.66 -12.06 -5.96
N ILE A 74 -9.32 -13.23 -5.43
CA ILE A 74 -9.02 -14.43 -6.20
C ILE A 74 -10.31 -15.11 -6.66
N ILE A 75 -10.50 -15.25 -7.98
CA ILE A 75 -11.72 -15.79 -8.58
C ILE A 75 -11.46 -16.95 -9.53
N ALA A 76 -10.23 -17.15 -10.01
CA ALA A 76 -9.91 -18.17 -11.00
C ALA A 76 -9.71 -19.57 -10.41
N SER A 77 -9.75 -20.58 -11.25
CA SER A 77 -9.60 -21.99 -10.85
C SER A 77 -8.16 -22.43 -10.61
N THR A 78 -7.17 -21.71 -11.16
CA THR A 78 -5.74 -21.96 -10.95
C THR A 78 -4.99 -20.64 -10.71
N VAL A 79 -3.82 -20.72 -10.09
CA VAL A 79 -2.94 -19.55 -9.87
C VAL A 79 -2.53 -18.92 -11.21
N GLU A 80 -2.19 -19.71 -12.23
CA GLU A 80 -1.86 -19.16 -13.55
C GLU A 80 -3.03 -18.39 -14.15
N ALA A 81 -4.24 -18.95 -14.10
CA ALA A 81 -5.43 -18.30 -14.63
C ALA A 81 -5.73 -16.98 -13.90
N GLU A 82 -5.52 -16.96 -12.56
CA GLU A 82 -5.69 -15.75 -11.76
C GLU A 82 -4.70 -14.66 -12.19
N VAL A 83 -3.40 -14.95 -12.19
CA VAL A 83 -2.36 -13.97 -12.53
C VAL A 83 -2.43 -13.54 -14.01
N SER A 84 -3.02 -14.37 -14.88
CA SER A 84 -3.26 -14.03 -16.29
C SER A 84 -4.43 -13.06 -16.48
N PHE A 85 -5.36 -12.99 -15.54
CA PHE A 85 -6.64 -12.31 -15.70
C PHE A 85 -6.48 -10.82 -16.03
N GLY A 86 -5.63 -10.12 -15.27
CA GLY A 86 -5.31 -8.69 -15.50
C GLY A 86 -4.71 -8.45 -16.91
N PRO A 87 -3.57 -9.06 -17.26
CA PRO A 87 -2.95 -8.94 -18.57
C PRO A 87 -3.88 -9.30 -19.74
N MET A 88 -4.71 -10.34 -19.60
CA MET A 88 -5.70 -10.71 -20.63
C MET A 88 -6.77 -9.64 -20.82
N ASN A 89 -7.28 -9.06 -19.73
CA ASN A 89 -8.24 -7.96 -19.79
C ASN A 89 -7.64 -6.68 -20.40
N MET A 90 -6.32 -6.50 -20.30
CA MET A 90 -5.59 -5.45 -21.00
C MET A 90 -5.48 -5.72 -22.51
N LYS A 91 -5.93 -6.90 -22.99
CA LYS A 91 -5.87 -7.34 -24.39
C LYS A 91 -4.44 -7.42 -24.94
N LEU A 92 -3.50 -7.85 -24.10
CA LEU A 92 -2.12 -8.08 -24.52
C LEU A 92 -1.99 -9.34 -25.39
N PRO A 93 -0.97 -9.42 -26.25
CA PRO A 93 -0.64 -10.66 -26.98
C PRO A 93 -0.38 -11.82 -26.02
N LEU A 94 -0.77 -13.04 -26.39
CA LEU A 94 -0.65 -14.21 -25.50
C LEU A 94 0.78 -14.48 -25.02
N ASP A 95 1.78 -14.23 -25.86
CA ASP A 95 3.18 -14.42 -25.49
C ASP A 95 3.62 -13.40 -24.43
N GLU A 96 3.13 -12.15 -24.51
CA GLU A 96 3.36 -11.14 -23.48
C GLU A 96 2.62 -11.49 -22.19
N VAL A 97 1.37 -11.98 -22.26
CA VAL A 97 0.65 -12.47 -21.08
C VAL A 97 1.45 -13.54 -20.36
N ARG A 98 1.94 -14.56 -21.09
CA ARG A 98 2.76 -15.65 -20.53
C ARG A 98 4.03 -15.10 -19.86
N SER A 99 4.77 -14.24 -20.56
CA SER A 99 5.98 -13.62 -20.00
C SER A 99 5.72 -12.87 -18.70
N ARG A 100 4.66 -12.05 -18.66
CA ARG A 100 4.29 -11.29 -17.45
C ARG A 100 3.86 -12.20 -16.30
N VAL A 101 3.14 -13.28 -16.57
CA VAL A 101 2.76 -14.29 -15.59
C VAL A 101 3.99 -14.99 -15.02
N ASP A 102 4.92 -15.43 -15.88
CA ASP A 102 6.16 -16.08 -15.45
C ASP A 102 7.00 -15.13 -14.56
N GLU A 103 7.16 -13.88 -14.99
CA GLU A 103 7.84 -12.85 -14.22
C GLU A 103 7.18 -12.63 -12.85
N ALA A 104 5.85 -12.48 -12.81
CA ALA A 104 5.12 -12.21 -11.55
C ALA A 104 5.15 -13.39 -10.59
N LEU A 105 5.00 -14.62 -11.07
CA LEU A 105 5.10 -15.84 -10.27
C LEU A 105 6.51 -16.02 -9.68
N ALA A 106 7.55 -15.75 -10.48
CA ALA A 106 8.94 -15.77 -10.02
C ALA A 106 9.21 -14.65 -9.00
N TYR A 107 8.71 -13.45 -9.26
CA TYR A 107 8.86 -12.29 -8.37
C TYR A 107 8.32 -12.57 -6.96
N MET A 108 7.17 -13.23 -6.88
CA MET A 108 6.50 -13.61 -5.63
C MET A 108 6.97 -14.96 -5.06
N ASN A 109 7.91 -15.65 -5.75
CA ASN A 109 8.40 -16.97 -5.37
C ASN A 109 7.28 -18.02 -5.21
N ILE A 110 6.35 -18.04 -6.17
CA ILE A 110 5.19 -18.95 -6.22
C ILE A 110 5.07 -19.72 -7.54
N SER A 111 6.13 -19.82 -8.33
CA SER A 111 6.12 -20.54 -9.61
C SER A 111 5.67 -22.01 -9.51
N THR A 112 5.94 -22.64 -8.35
CA THR A 112 5.52 -24.03 -8.07
C THR A 112 4.02 -24.17 -7.79
N PHE A 113 3.30 -23.06 -7.65
CA PHE A 113 1.85 -23.06 -7.40
C PHE A 113 1.03 -22.86 -8.67
N ARG A 114 1.68 -22.67 -9.82
CA ARG A 114 1.08 -22.33 -11.13
C ARG A 114 -0.24 -23.05 -11.41
N ASP A 115 -0.23 -24.39 -11.32
CA ASP A 115 -1.38 -25.23 -11.64
C ASP A 115 -2.28 -25.54 -10.44
N ARG A 116 -1.94 -25.00 -9.26
CA ARG A 116 -2.72 -25.26 -8.05
C ARG A 116 -4.00 -24.42 -8.03
N PRO A 117 -5.11 -25.01 -7.58
CA PRO A 117 -6.30 -24.22 -7.26
C PRO A 117 -6.06 -23.33 -6.05
N PRO A 118 -6.38 -22.03 -6.13
CA PRO A 118 -6.10 -21.08 -5.05
C PRO A 118 -6.75 -21.43 -3.69
N HIS A 119 -7.87 -22.14 -3.69
CA HIS A 119 -8.54 -22.52 -2.44
C HIS A 119 -7.77 -23.54 -1.59
N TYR A 120 -6.75 -24.20 -2.14
CA TYR A 120 -5.84 -25.07 -1.37
C TYR A 120 -4.64 -24.34 -0.77
N LEU A 121 -4.49 -23.04 -1.07
CA LEU A 121 -3.39 -22.23 -0.58
C LEU A 121 -3.69 -21.68 0.81
N SER A 122 -2.64 -21.52 1.64
CA SER A 122 -2.71 -20.77 2.89
C SER A 122 -3.01 -19.28 2.67
N GLY A 123 -3.44 -18.56 3.70
CA GLY A 123 -3.71 -17.12 3.59
C GLY A 123 -2.51 -16.31 3.08
N GLY A 124 -1.30 -16.61 3.57
CA GLY A 124 -0.08 -15.95 3.09
C GLY A 124 0.27 -16.29 1.65
N GLU A 125 0.02 -17.54 1.20
CA GLU A 125 0.20 -17.93 -0.21
C GLU A 125 -0.83 -17.24 -1.11
N LYS A 126 -2.10 -17.16 -0.71
CA LYS A 126 -3.14 -16.40 -1.41
C LYS A 126 -2.78 -14.92 -1.53
N LYS A 127 -2.26 -14.31 -0.45
CA LYS A 127 -1.79 -12.91 -0.49
C LYS A 127 -0.69 -12.73 -1.53
N ARG A 128 0.25 -13.68 -1.64
CA ARG A 128 1.29 -13.64 -2.70
C ARG A 128 0.69 -13.75 -4.11
N VAL A 129 -0.33 -14.57 -4.30
CA VAL A 129 -1.05 -14.67 -5.59
C VAL A 129 -1.73 -13.35 -5.92
N SER A 130 -2.45 -12.74 -4.97
CA SER A 130 -3.12 -11.45 -5.21
C SER A 130 -2.17 -10.30 -5.50
N ILE A 131 -0.94 -10.35 -4.98
CA ILE A 131 0.10 -9.37 -5.32
C ILE A 131 0.68 -9.69 -6.71
N ALA A 132 0.92 -10.98 -7.04
CA ALA A 132 1.42 -11.39 -8.36
C ALA A 132 0.48 -10.96 -9.49
N ASP A 133 -0.83 -11.02 -9.26
CA ASP A 133 -1.86 -10.52 -10.18
C ASP A 133 -1.62 -9.04 -10.54
N ILE A 134 -1.39 -8.19 -9.56
CA ILE A 134 -1.12 -6.76 -9.76
C ILE A 134 0.26 -6.52 -10.40
N ILE A 135 1.27 -7.29 -10.02
CA ILE A 135 2.61 -7.20 -10.64
C ILE A 135 2.55 -7.54 -12.13
N ALA A 136 1.80 -8.60 -12.52
CA ALA A 136 1.63 -9.00 -13.91
C ALA A 136 0.97 -7.92 -14.78
N MET A 137 0.15 -7.05 -14.18
CA MET A 137 -0.44 -5.91 -14.86
C MET A 137 0.58 -4.79 -15.16
N LYS A 138 1.72 -4.76 -14.46
CA LYS A 138 2.76 -3.71 -14.57
C LYS A 138 2.20 -2.29 -14.34
N THR A 139 1.34 -2.15 -13.34
CA THR A 139 0.71 -0.86 -12.98
C THR A 139 1.74 0.18 -12.51
N ASP A 140 1.44 1.46 -12.69
CA ASP A 140 2.29 2.56 -12.22
C ASP A 140 2.14 2.81 -10.72
N ILE A 141 0.92 2.65 -10.23
CA ILE A 141 0.54 2.87 -8.83
C ILE A 141 -0.03 1.56 -8.26
N ILE A 142 0.44 1.18 -7.10
CA ILE A 142 -0.06 0.01 -6.37
C ILE A 142 -0.63 0.45 -5.03
N VAL A 143 -1.88 0.11 -4.82
CA VAL A 143 -2.59 0.34 -3.57
C VAL A 143 -2.66 -0.98 -2.80
N PHE A 144 -2.23 -0.96 -1.56
CA PHE A 144 -2.31 -2.09 -0.65
C PHE A 144 -3.29 -1.75 0.49
N ASP A 145 -4.42 -2.44 0.53
CA ASP A 145 -5.38 -2.27 1.63
C ASP A 145 -5.08 -3.30 2.73
N GLU A 146 -4.54 -2.83 3.86
CA GLU A 146 -4.14 -3.63 5.02
C GLU A 146 -3.32 -4.90 4.65
N PRO A 147 -2.21 -4.77 3.92
CA PRO A 147 -1.55 -5.93 3.31
C PRO A 147 -0.90 -6.88 4.33
N THR A 148 -0.59 -6.38 5.54
CA THR A 148 0.01 -7.17 6.63
C THR A 148 -1.03 -7.80 7.56
N ALA A 149 -2.31 -7.47 7.40
CA ALA A 149 -3.36 -8.01 8.26
C ALA A 149 -3.40 -9.54 8.16
N ALA A 150 -3.45 -10.20 9.30
CA ALA A 150 -3.50 -11.65 9.45
C ALA A 150 -2.30 -12.43 8.85
N LEU A 151 -1.18 -11.76 8.51
CA LEU A 151 0.05 -12.44 8.15
C LEU A 151 0.86 -12.83 9.40
N ASP A 152 1.44 -14.03 9.36
CA ASP A 152 2.47 -14.41 10.33
C ASP A 152 3.78 -13.60 10.09
N PRO A 153 4.71 -13.58 11.04
CA PRO A 153 5.94 -12.79 10.92
C PRO A 153 6.79 -13.10 9.68
N LEU A 154 6.80 -14.36 9.23
CA LEU A 154 7.56 -14.75 8.05
C LEU A 154 6.94 -14.18 6.77
N ASN A 155 5.63 -14.31 6.61
CA ASN A 155 4.92 -13.75 5.46
C ASN A 155 4.92 -12.21 5.48
N ALA A 156 4.89 -11.57 6.65
CA ALA A 156 5.05 -10.12 6.77
C ALA A 156 6.44 -9.65 6.33
N ALA A 157 7.51 -10.36 6.72
CA ALA A 157 8.87 -10.05 6.26
C ALA A 157 9.02 -10.22 4.74
N MET A 158 8.48 -11.30 4.18
CA MET A 158 8.48 -11.52 2.72
C MET A 158 7.71 -10.42 1.98
N LEU A 159 6.59 -9.95 2.51
CA LEU A 159 5.87 -8.81 1.93
C LEU A 159 6.74 -7.54 1.95
N GLU A 160 7.42 -7.27 3.05
CA GLU A 160 8.30 -6.09 3.16
C GLU A 160 9.45 -6.14 2.13
N GLU A 161 10.02 -7.33 1.87
CA GLU A 161 10.99 -7.52 0.78
C GLU A 161 10.40 -7.20 -0.60
N VAL A 162 9.15 -7.60 -0.86
CA VAL A 162 8.44 -7.29 -2.12
C VAL A 162 8.22 -5.79 -2.24
N LEU A 163 7.77 -5.12 -1.17
CA LEU A 163 7.58 -3.68 -1.16
C LEU A 163 8.89 -2.92 -1.43
N ASN A 164 10.01 -3.39 -0.86
CA ASN A 164 11.33 -2.80 -1.10
C ASN A 164 11.81 -2.98 -2.55
N LYS A 165 11.48 -4.11 -3.19
CA LYS A 165 11.77 -4.33 -4.62
C LYS A 165 10.95 -3.39 -5.50
N LEU A 166 9.66 -3.24 -5.22
CA LEU A 166 8.77 -2.32 -5.94
C LEU A 166 9.22 -0.85 -5.78
N GLU A 167 9.70 -0.47 -4.59
CA GLU A 167 10.32 0.84 -4.36
C GLU A 167 11.56 1.04 -5.23
N ALA A 168 12.45 0.05 -5.29
CA ALA A 168 13.66 0.10 -6.11
C ALA A 168 13.34 0.21 -7.62
N GLU A 169 12.18 -0.28 -8.05
CA GLU A 169 11.65 -0.14 -9.40
C GLU A 169 10.95 1.22 -9.64
N GLY A 170 10.90 2.10 -8.64
CA GLY A 170 10.30 3.42 -8.73
C GLY A 170 8.76 3.41 -8.70
N LYS A 171 8.13 2.35 -8.21
CA LYS A 171 6.67 2.27 -8.11
C LYS A 171 6.12 3.24 -7.07
N THR A 172 5.00 3.87 -7.40
CA THR A 172 4.21 4.64 -6.44
C THR A 172 3.34 3.70 -5.62
N MET A 173 3.41 3.79 -4.30
CA MET A 173 2.70 2.87 -3.42
C MET A 173 1.90 3.60 -2.35
N LEU A 174 0.62 3.24 -2.23
CA LEU A 174 -0.26 3.66 -1.14
C LEU A 174 -0.57 2.44 -0.28
N ILE A 175 -0.32 2.53 1.01
CA ILE A 175 -0.55 1.41 1.93
C ILE A 175 -1.45 1.87 3.06
N SER A 176 -2.64 1.28 3.18
CA SER A 176 -3.41 1.39 4.42
C SER A 176 -2.83 0.43 5.45
N THR A 177 -2.70 0.86 6.68
CA THR A 177 -2.28 -0.01 7.77
C THR A 177 -2.70 0.54 9.13
N HIS A 178 -2.90 -0.37 10.07
CA HIS A 178 -3.04 -0.06 11.50
C HIS A 178 -1.70 -0.20 12.25
N ASP A 179 -0.67 -0.73 11.61
CA ASP A 179 0.68 -0.80 12.15
C ASP A 179 1.40 0.55 11.99
N VAL A 180 1.34 1.37 13.04
CA VAL A 180 1.97 2.69 13.06
C VAL A 180 3.49 2.63 13.02
N ASP A 181 4.09 1.56 13.57
CA ASP A 181 5.54 1.33 13.52
C ASP A 181 6.00 1.04 12.09
N PHE A 182 5.25 0.21 11.34
CA PHE A 182 5.49 -0.02 9.93
C PHE A 182 5.30 1.27 9.12
N ALA A 183 4.19 2.00 9.30
CA ALA A 183 3.93 3.26 8.61
C ALA A 183 5.06 4.26 8.83
N TYR A 184 5.51 4.45 10.07
CA TYR A 184 6.61 5.35 10.42
C TYR A 184 7.94 4.93 9.77
N ARG A 185 8.26 3.64 9.84
CA ARG A 185 9.53 3.09 9.38
C ARG A 185 9.64 3.12 7.86
N TRP A 186 8.59 2.71 7.16
CA TRP A 186 8.68 2.36 5.75
C TRP A 186 8.26 3.49 4.80
N THR A 187 7.33 4.37 5.20
CA THR A 187 6.81 5.41 4.31
C THR A 187 7.58 6.73 4.40
N ASN A 188 7.41 7.57 3.39
CA ASN A 188 7.95 8.93 3.36
C ASN A 188 6.88 10.03 3.48
N ARG A 189 5.60 9.66 3.36
CA ARG A 189 4.44 10.54 3.51
C ARG A 189 3.32 9.79 4.24
N ALA A 190 2.60 10.45 5.13
CA ALA A 190 1.48 9.88 5.86
C ALA A 190 0.25 10.77 5.70
N ILE A 191 -0.83 10.18 5.21
CA ILE A 191 -2.14 10.80 5.03
C ILE A 191 -3.07 10.24 6.10
N VAL A 192 -3.64 11.11 6.94
CA VAL A 192 -4.49 10.72 8.05
C VAL A 192 -5.95 10.99 7.72
N PHE A 193 -6.74 9.93 7.68
CA PHE A 193 -8.20 9.99 7.50
C PHE A 193 -8.93 10.01 8.84
N CYS A 194 -9.92 10.90 8.97
CA CYS A 194 -10.86 10.94 10.07
C CYS A 194 -12.23 11.43 9.58
N GLY A 195 -13.29 10.64 9.80
CA GLY A 195 -14.66 11.00 9.44
C GLY A 195 -14.84 11.34 7.95
N GLY A 196 -14.16 10.61 7.06
CA GLY A 196 -14.23 10.83 5.61
C GLY A 196 -13.45 12.03 5.10
N ARG A 197 -12.57 12.63 5.91
CA ARG A 197 -11.72 13.77 5.56
C ARG A 197 -10.26 13.46 5.79
N ILE A 198 -9.38 14.12 5.06
CA ILE A 198 -7.95 14.18 5.38
C ILE A 198 -7.76 15.25 6.45
N ILE A 199 -7.20 14.87 7.59
CA ILE A 199 -6.92 15.78 8.69
C ILE A 199 -5.42 16.09 8.85
N ALA A 200 -4.57 15.31 8.18
CA ALA A 200 -3.13 15.57 8.06
C ALA A 200 -2.59 14.90 6.79
N ASP A 201 -1.60 15.54 6.19
CA ASP A 201 -0.85 15.11 5.02
C ASP A 201 0.55 15.68 5.15
N ASP A 202 1.50 14.88 5.67
CA ASP A 202 2.85 15.33 6.01
C ASP A 202 3.81 14.12 6.11
N THR A 203 5.06 14.36 6.45
CA THR A 203 6.00 13.29 6.79
C THR A 203 5.48 12.47 7.98
N PRO A 204 5.79 11.17 8.04
CA PRO A 204 5.40 10.35 9.19
C PRO A 204 5.88 10.92 10.51
N GLN A 205 7.09 11.51 10.55
CA GLN A 205 7.62 12.15 11.75
C GLN A 205 6.72 13.28 12.25
N ASN A 206 6.27 14.18 11.38
CA ASN A 206 5.43 15.31 11.75
C ASN A 206 4.04 14.85 12.20
N VAL A 207 3.45 13.91 11.47
CA VAL A 207 2.15 13.32 11.78
C VAL A 207 2.16 12.67 13.16
N PHE A 208 3.12 11.78 13.43
CA PHE A 208 3.15 10.99 14.66
C PHE A 208 3.70 11.74 15.87
N ARG A 209 4.23 12.95 15.71
CA ARG A 209 4.56 13.86 16.81
C ARG A 209 3.43 14.82 17.19
N ASN A 210 2.38 14.88 16.40
CA ASN A 210 1.24 15.76 16.63
C ASN A 210 0.16 15.05 17.45
N GLU A 211 0.08 15.33 18.74
CA GLU A 211 -0.87 14.70 19.66
C GLU A 211 -2.34 14.95 19.28
N ASP A 212 -2.69 16.13 18.75
CA ASP A 212 -4.06 16.40 18.29
C ASP A 212 -4.47 15.47 17.15
N ILE A 213 -3.57 15.26 16.18
CA ILE A 213 -3.80 14.31 15.06
C ILE A 213 -3.97 12.89 15.62
N LEU A 214 -3.07 12.44 16.51
CA LEU A 214 -3.13 11.10 17.09
C LEU A 214 -4.45 10.87 17.83
N ASN A 215 -4.85 11.83 18.66
CA ASN A 215 -6.09 11.74 19.42
C ASN A 215 -7.33 11.71 18.51
N ARG A 216 -7.41 12.60 17.51
CA ARG A 216 -8.55 12.70 16.60
C ARG A 216 -8.69 11.47 15.71
N ALA A 217 -7.58 10.89 15.26
CA ALA A 217 -7.56 9.70 14.41
C ALA A 217 -7.53 8.38 15.21
N SER A 218 -7.47 8.44 16.57
CA SER A 218 -7.31 7.27 17.44
C SER A 218 -6.08 6.44 17.08
N LEU A 219 -4.97 7.12 16.81
CA LEU A 219 -3.69 6.51 16.47
C LEU A 219 -2.79 6.45 17.69
N LYS A 220 -1.95 5.42 17.74
CA LYS A 220 -0.85 5.33 18.71
C LYS A 220 0.41 5.99 18.13
N ARG A 221 1.30 6.38 19.02
CA ARG A 221 2.61 6.86 18.64
C ARG A 221 3.52 5.67 18.31
N PRO A 222 4.36 5.75 17.27
CA PRO A 222 5.34 4.70 16.96
C PRO A 222 6.35 4.49 18.08
N THR A 223 6.67 3.25 18.37
CA THR A 223 7.60 2.84 19.44
C THR A 223 8.98 3.48 19.27
N MET A 224 9.49 3.60 18.04
CA MET A 224 10.78 4.21 17.78
C MET A 224 10.83 5.69 18.17
N LEU A 225 9.75 6.44 17.96
CA LEU A 225 9.66 7.83 18.39
C LEU A 225 9.69 7.96 19.92
N ASP A 226 8.96 7.10 20.62
CA ASP A 226 8.94 7.11 22.09
C ASP A 226 10.31 6.78 22.67
N VAL A 227 10.97 5.74 22.14
CA VAL A 227 12.32 5.35 22.57
C VAL A 227 13.32 6.48 22.32
N TYR A 228 13.28 7.09 21.15
CA TYR A 228 14.22 8.17 20.81
C TYR A 228 14.00 9.41 21.69
N ASP A 229 12.77 9.82 21.95
CA ASP A 229 12.48 10.95 22.83
C ASP A 229 12.93 10.69 24.27
N ILE A 230 12.71 9.49 24.82
CA ILE A 230 13.23 9.10 26.15
C ILE A 230 14.77 9.22 26.22
N LEU A 231 15.47 8.79 25.17
CA LEU A 231 16.93 8.88 25.12
C LEU A 231 17.40 10.34 25.04
N ARG A 232 16.72 11.18 24.26
CA ARG A 232 17.00 12.62 24.20
C ARG A 232 16.82 13.32 25.54
N GLU A 233 15.68 13.09 26.21
CA GLU A 233 15.37 13.66 27.52
C GLU A 233 16.42 13.30 28.58
N LYS A 234 17.01 12.12 28.47
CA LYS A 234 18.09 11.66 29.35
C LYS A 234 19.49 12.13 28.91
N GLY A 235 19.59 12.88 27.83
CA GLY A 235 20.88 13.31 27.28
C GLY A 235 21.72 12.18 26.68
N LEU A 236 21.11 11.03 26.35
CA LEU A 236 21.77 9.86 25.78
C LEU A 236 21.74 9.85 24.23
N ALA A 237 20.90 10.65 23.61
CA ALA A 237 20.85 10.85 22.17
C ALA A 237 20.91 12.33 21.81
N PRO A 238 21.52 12.69 20.66
CA PRO A 238 21.57 14.09 20.20
C PRO A 238 20.16 14.57 19.79
N ASP A 239 19.98 15.87 19.71
CA ASP A 239 18.78 16.48 19.11
C ASP A 239 18.97 16.57 17.59
N LEU A 240 18.16 15.86 16.82
CA LEU A 240 18.22 15.77 15.37
C LEU A 240 16.95 16.34 14.73
N GLU A 241 17.09 16.92 13.53
CA GLU A 241 15.92 17.31 12.72
C GLU A 241 15.16 16.09 12.19
N VAL A 242 15.91 15.06 11.76
CA VAL A 242 15.36 13.79 11.26
C VAL A 242 15.61 12.70 12.27
N PHE A 243 14.54 12.13 12.79
CA PHE A 243 14.57 11.12 13.83
C PHE A 243 14.82 9.72 13.24
N PRO A 244 15.44 8.80 14.01
CA PRO A 244 15.65 7.44 13.56
C PRO A 244 14.32 6.72 13.34
N LYS A 245 14.23 6.00 12.23
CA LYS A 245 13.07 5.19 11.86
C LYS A 245 13.24 3.72 12.23
N THR A 246 14.49 3.29 12.45
CA THR A 246 14.83 1.88 12.72
C THR A 246 15.82 1.76 13.88
N PRO A 247 15.87 0.58 14.56
CA PRO A 247 16.90 0.30 15.57
C PRO A 247 18.31 0.43 15.03
N ALA A 248 18.55 0.10 13.77
CA ALA A 248 19.87 0.22 13.13
C ALA A 248 20.30 1.71 13.01
N GLN A 249 19.37 2.58 12.61
CA GLN A 249 19.63 4.03 12.58
C GLN A 249 19.86 4.59 13.98
N LEU A 250 19.05 4.18 14.95
CA LEU A 250 19.25 4.59 16.34
C LEU A 250 20.61 4.15 16.88
N LYS A 251 21.01 2.91 16.62
CA LYS A 251 22.34 2.40 17.01
C LYS A 251 23.47 3.23 16.39
N ALA A 252 23.35 3.60 15.10
CA ALA A 252 24.35 4.43 14.42
C ALA A 252 24.47 5.84 15.01
N ILE A 253 23.40 6.38 15.61
CA ILE A 253 23.37 7.69 16.28
C ILE A 253 24.03 7.61 17.66
N LEU A 254 23.89 6.51 18.36
CA LEU A 254 24.39 6.33 19.72
C LEU A 254 25.88 5.88 19.79
N GLY A 255 26.47 5.46 18.68
CA GLY A 255 27.85 4.97 18.58
C GLY A 255 27.89 3.47 18.79
#